data_b8667b9dab20b401d1cbab2af718826d
#
_entry.id   b8667b9dab20b401d1cbab2af718826d
#
_cell.length_a   1.000
_cell.length_b   1.000
_cell.length_c   1.000
_cell.angle_alpha   90.00
_cell.angle_beta   90.00
_cell.angle_gamma   90.00
#
_symmetry.space_group_name_H-M   'P 1'
#
loop_
_entity.id
_entity.type
_entity.pdbx_description
1 polymer ?
#
loop_
_entity_poly.entity_id
_entity_poly.type
_entity_poly.pdbx_seq_one_letter_code
_entity_poly.pdbx_strand_id
1 'polypeptide(L)'
;LPTILAAHMVLGPIGWQIGSGISWVVNAGLTSPLNWLFGFIFGGLYAPLVITGLHHTTLAIDSQLVADFGTTNLWPMIMLSNIAQGTAVLAIWFLHRGNKKEEQVSVPATISAYMGVTEPAMFGINLKYVYPFVAAMVGSAFGGMLITATNTRALGIGVGGLPGFLSFKIENYPMVFISMAVTIAITFVCTIIFRKVTFLNKLEPQLAADTAAAAAVAPTTAAPTTAAPEAAQVSEETLYAPADGKVVAITEVSDPVFSQKMMGDGFAVQPTNGTIYAPVAGTISSIFETKHAIGILTPGGAEVLVHMGLDTVELKGAPFEVLVSEGDTVTPETKIAVMDLDAVTASGKQTDVLTVITNAEKVRQLSLTTTGTVTAKTAVGSAELN
;
A
#
# COMPACT_ATOMS: atom_id res chain seq x y z
N LEU A 1 -33.88 -21.36 -4.62
CA LEU A 1 -35.00 -20.72 -3.91
C LEU A 1 -35.08 -21.16 -2.43
N PRO A 2 -35.00 -22.47 -2.02
CA PRO A 2 -35.05 -22.88 -0.62
C PRO A 2 -33.95 -22.30 0.25
N THR A 3 -32.70 -22.19 -0.28
CA THR A 3 -31.56 -21.61 0.42
C THR A 3 -31.73 -20.11 0.70
N ILE A 4 -32.31 -19.36 -0.24
CA ILE A 4 -32.61 -17.93 -0.07
C ILE A 4 -33.69 -17.73 0.97
N LEU A 5 -34.73 -18.58 0.95
CA LEU A 5 -35.82 -18.55 1.94
C LEU A 5 -35.28 -18.93 3.35
N ALA A 6 -34.47 -19.96 3.46
CA ALA A 6 -33.87 -20.35 4.74
C ALA A 6 -32.93 -19.24 5.28
N ALA A 7 -32.12 -18.64 4.42
CA ALA A 7 -31.27 -17.50 4.80
C ALA A 7 -32.12 -16.31 5.29
N HIS A 8 -33.19 -15.98 4.60
CA HIS A 8 -34.00 -14.81 4.91
C HIS A 8 -34.93 -15.02 6.11
N MET A 9 -35.52 -16.21 6.24
CA MET A 9 -36.51 -16.48 7.27
C MET A 9 -35.96 -17.03 8.58
N VAL A 10 -34.75 -17.61 8.55
CA VAL A 10 -34.13 -18.23 9.75
C VAL A 10 -32.84 -17.52 10.12
N LEU A 11 -31.84 -17.48 9.21
CA LEU A 11 -30.53 -16.89 9.52
C LEU A 11 -30.60 -15.37 9.65
N GLY A 12 -31.43 -14.71 8.82
CA GLY A 12 -31.61 -13.26 8.88
C GLY A 12 -32.11 -12.76 10.24
N PRO A 13 -33.24 -13.25 10.76
CA PRO A 13 -33.74 -12.86 12.09
C PRO A 13 -32.78 -13.18 13.24
N ILE A 14 -32.11 -14.32 13.19
CA ILE A 14 -31.10 -14.69 14.21
C ILE A 14 -29.91 -13.72 14.16
N GLY A 15 -29.37 -13.47 12.97
CA GLY A 15 -28.26 -12.53 12.75
C GLY A 15 -28.64 -11.11 13.20
N TRP A 16 -29.86 -10.69 12.88
CA TRP A 16 -30.35 -9.36 13.29
C TRP A 16 -30.49 -9.22 14.80
N GLN A 17 -31.00 -10.25 15.51
CA GLN A 17 -31.10 -10.24 16.97
C GLN A 17 -29.71 -10.19 17.64
N ILE A 18 -28.73 -10.93 17.12
CA ILE A 18 -27.35 -10.88 17.60
C ILE A 18 -26.77 -9.49 17.36
N GLY A 19 -26.94 -8.94 16.16
CA GLY A 19 -26.51 -7.60 15.80
C GLY A 19 -27.11 -6.52 16.70
N SER A 20 -28.43 -6.56 16.93
CA SER A 20 -29.12 -5.63 17.83
C SER A 20 -28.65 -5.78 19.28
N GLY A 21 -28.35 -6.99 19.75
CA GLY A 21 -27.78 -7.20 21.08
C GLY A 21 -26.41 -6.54 21.23
N ILE A 22 -25.53 -6.70 20.26
CA ILE A 22 -24.21 -6.06 20.23
C ILE A 22 -24.36 -4.53 20.15
N SER A 23 -25.23 -4.05 19.25
CA SER A 23 -25.55 -2.63 19.09
C SER A 23 -26.04 -2.00 20.42
N TRP A 24 -26.91 -2.69 21.13
CA TRP A 24 -27.39 -2.23 22.44
C TRP A 24 -26.27 -2.12 23.47
N VAL A 25 -25.40 -3.13 23.58
CA VAL A 25 -24.25 -3.11 24.52
C VAL A 25 -23.29 -1.96 24.17
N VAL A 26 -22.96 -1.80 22.88
CA VAL A 26 -22.09 -0.72 22.40
C VAL A 26 -22.72 0.63 22.69
N ASN A 27 -24.02 0.80 22.38
CA ASN A 27 -24.72 2.05 22.65
C ASN A 27 -24.79 2.35 24.14
N ALA A 28 -25.02 1.34 25.00
CA ALA A 28 -25.03 1.53 26.45
C ALA A 28 -23.66 2.01 26.98
N GLY A 29 -22.55 1.46 26.45
CA GLY A 29 -21.20 1.95 26.76
C GLY A 29 -20.96 3.38 26.30
N LEU A 30 -21.37 3.71 25.09
CA LEU A 30 -21.19 5.03 24.47
C LEU A 30 -22.15 6.11 25.04
N THR A 31 -23.20 5.73 25.72
CA THR A 31 -24.14 6.66 26.41
C THR A 31 -23.96 6.71 27.92
N SER A 32 -23.06 5.89 28.46
CA SER A 32 -22.73 5.86 29.89
C SER A 32 -21.95 7.14 30.31
N PRO A 33 -21.85 7.43 31.63
CA PRO A 33 -20.96 8.48 32.13
C PRO A 33 -19.47 8.27 31.81
N LEU A 34 -19.09 7.05 31.39
CA LEU A 34 -17.72 6.69 30.98
C LEU A 34 -17.54 6.68 29.44
N ASN A 35 -18.45 7.29 28.69
CA ASN A 35 -18.39 7.32 27.23
C ASN A 35 -17.05 7.87 26.69
N TRP A 36 -16.48 8.87 27.38
CA TRP A 36 -15.18 9.43 27.06
C TRP A 36 -14.04 8.39 27.08
N LEU A 37 -14.09 7.46 28.07
CA LEU A 37 -13.11 6.38 28.17
C LEU A 37 -13.27 5.37 27.04
N PHE A 38 -14.53 5.01 26.72
CA PHE A 38 -14.81 4.17 25.56
C PHE A 38 -14.30 4.80 24.26
N GLY A 39 -14.56 6.10 24.08
CA GLY A 39 -14.06 6.85 22.92
C GLY A 39 -12.55 6.90 22.83
N PHE A 40 -11.87 7.04 23.97
CA PHE A 40 -10.42 6.99 24.05
C PHE A 40 -9.87 5.62 23.62
N ILE A 41 -10.40 4.56 24.19
CA ILE A 41 -9.94 3.19 23.92
C ILE A 41 -10.25 2.80 22.48
N PHE A 42 -11.48 2.98 22.02
CA PHE A 42 -11.89 2.60 20.67
C PHE A 42 -11.15 3.43 19.61
N GLY A 43 -11.09 4.77 19.80
CA GLY A 43 -10.36 5.65 18.88
C GLY A 43 -8.90 5.26 18.75
N GLY A 44 -8.23 4.93 19.86
CA GLY A 44 -6.83 4.51 19.87
C GLY A 44 -6.60 3.12 19.25
N LEU A 45 -7.54 2.19 19.44
CA LEU A 45 -7.39 0.80 18.97
C LEU A 45 -7.96 0.57 17.57
N TYR A 46 -8.67 1.53 16.98
CA TYR A 46 -9.27 1.34 15.65
C TYR A 46 -8.23 1.03 14.56
N ALA A 47 -7.09 1.72 14.56
CA ALA A 47 -6.04 1.48 13.58
C ALA A 47 -5.47 0.04 13.64
N PRO A 48 -5.16 -0.57 14.80
CA PRO A 48 -4.90 -2.00 14.93
C PRO A 48 -6.01 -2.90 14.37
N LEU A 49 -7.29 -2.55 14.57
CA LEU A 49 -8.40 -3.31 13.99
C LEU A 49 -8.41 -3.26 12.46
N VAL A 50 -7.96 -2.15 11.87
CA VAL A 50 -7.81 -2.04 10.40
C VAL A 50 -6.74 -3.00 9.89
N ILE A 51 -5.58 -3.08 10.55
CA ILE A 51 -4.48 -3.99 10.15
C ILE A 51 -4.93 -5.45 10.16
N THR A 52 -5.73 -5.84 11.17
CA THR A 52 -6.23 -7.22 11.30
C THR A 52 -7.42 -7.54 10.40
N GLY A 53 -7.97 -6.53 9.68
CA GLY A 53 -9.20 -6.68 8.89
C GLY A 53 -10.49 -6.70 9.73
N LEU A 54 -10.40 -6.70 11.05
CA LEU A 54 -11.57 -6.76 11.95
C LEU A 54 -12.43 -5.49 11.88
N HIS A 55 -11.91 -4.39 11.34
CA HIS A 55 -12.67 -3.14 11.17
C HIS A 55 -13.95 -3.30 10.33
N HIS A 56 -14.02 -4.29 9.44
CA HIS A 56 -15.25 -4.57 8.69
C HIS A 56 -16.43 -4.95 9.60
N THR A 57 -16.16 -5.55 10.77
CA THR A 57 -17.21 -5.86 11.75
C THR A 57 -17.79 -4.59 12.37
N THR A 58 -16.99 -3.54 12.51
CA THR A 58 -17.48 -2.26 13.06
C THR A 58 -18.47 -1.57 12.15
N LEU A 59 -18.37 -1.74 10.83
CA LEU A 59 -19.35 -1.21 9.88
C LEU A 59 -20.73 -1.88 10.02
N ALA A 60 -20.75 -3.18 10.32
CA ALA A 60 -22.00 -3.89 10.60
C ALA A 60 -22.66 -3.37 11.89
N ILE A 61 -21.84 -3.13 12.94
CA ILE A 61 -22.32 -2.56 14.21
C ILE A 61 -22.82 -1.12 14.00
N ASP A 62 -22.09 -0.30 13.25
CA ASP A 62 -22.49 1.06 12.89
C ASP A 62 -23.85 1.08 12.16
N SER A 63 -24.01 0.21 11.16
CA SER A 63 -25.28 0.08 10.42
C SER A 63 -26.43 -0.30 11.34
N GLN A 64 -26.18 -1.20 12.29
CA GLN A 64 -27.18 -1.61 13.27
C GLN A 64 -27.52 -0.49 14.26
N LEU A 65 -26.50 0.28 14.73
CA LEU A 65 -26.72 1.46 15.59
C LEU A 65 -27.62 2.49 14.89
N VAL A 66 -27.37 2.75 13.60
CA VAL A 66 -28.20 3.66 12.82
C VAL A 66 -29.63 3.13 12.66
N ALA A 67 -29.78 1.83 12.42
CA ALA A 67 -31.09 1.20 12.28
C ALA A 67 -31.90 1.23 13.59
N ASP A 68 -31.25 0.96 14.73
CA ASP A 68 -31.92 0.87 16.04
C ASP A 68 -32.15 2.24 16.70
N PHE A 69 -31.19 3.18 16.54
CA PHE A 69 -31.19 4.47 17.26
C PHE A 69 -31.21 5.72 16.36
N GLY A 70 -31.22 5.53 15.03
CA GLY A 70 -31.21 6.64 14.05
C GLY A 70 -29.91 7.45 13.98
N THR A 71 -28.90 7.07 14.75
CA THR A 71 -27.58 7.73 14.83
C THR A 71 -26.51 6.74 15.27
N THR A 72 -25.25 7.04 14.96
CA THR A 72 -24.11 6.27 15.45
C THR A 72 -23.07 7.11 16.17
N ASN A 73 -22.43 6.54 17.18
CA ASN A 73 -21.30 7.12 17.90
C ASN A 73 -19.96 6.48 17.47
N LEU A 74 -19.96 5.35 16.74
CA LEU A 74 -18.73 4.70 16.28
C LEU A 74 -18.13 5.43 15.08
N TRP A 75 -18.95 5.76 14.09
CA TRP A 75 -18.50 6.44 12.87
C TRP A 75 -17.68 7.71 13.12
N PRO A 76 -18.04 8.58 14.05
CA PRO A 76 -17.21 9.75 14.40
C PRO A 76 -15.77 9.39 14.80
N MET A 77 -15.58 8.32 15.55
CA MET A 77 -14.24 7.86 15.98
C MET A 77 -13.45 7.25 14.82
N ILE A 78 -14.11 6.51 13.93
CA ILE A 78 -13.53 5.95 12.70
C ILE A 78 -13.01 7.08 11.80
N MET A 79 -13.84 8.10 11.58
CA MET A 79 -13.47 9.29 10.82
C MET A 79 -12.22 9.99 11.39
N LEU A 80 -12.15 10.17 12.71
CA LEU A 80 -11.01 10.80 13.37
C LEU A 80 -9.75 9.92 13.30
N SER A 81 -9.89 8.59 13.33
CA SER A 81 -8.77 7.68 13.13
C SER A 81 -8.18 7.79 11.71
N ASN A 82 -9.02 7.92 10.68
CA ASN A 82 -8.56 8.13 9.32
C ASN A 82 -7.79 9.45 9.18
N ILE A 83 -8.29 10.52 9.80
CA ILE A 83 -7.61 11.82 9.85
C ILE A 83 -6.25 11.71 10.57
N ALA A 84 -6.19 10.98 11.68
CA ALA A 84 -4.96 10.75 12.42
C ALA A 84 -3.92 10.02 11.56
N GLN A 85 -4.30 8.97 10.82
CA GLN A 85 -3.38 8.25 9.93
C GLN A 85 -2.80 9.16 8.84
N GLY A 86 -3.64 9.98 8.20
CA GLY A 86 -3.19 10.95 7.20
C GLY A 86 -2.27 12.03 7.81
N THR A 87 -2.60 12.51 9.02
CA THR A 87 -1.79 13.52 9.71
C THR A 87 -0.41 12.99 10.11
N ALA A 88 -0.32 11.73 10.52
CA ALA A 88 0.96 11.10 10.83
C ALA A 88 1.88 11.06 9.60
N VAL A 89 1.34 10.68 8.43
CA VAL A 89 2.08 10.72 7.16
C VAL A 89 2.46 12.15 6.78
N LEU A 90 1.57 13.11 6.96
CA LEU A 90 1.86 14.54 6.72
C LEU A 90 3.04 15.02 7.59
N ALA A 91 3.10 14.59 8.85
CA ALA A 91 4.21 14.92 9.74
C ALA A 91 5.53 14.26 9.27
N ILE A 92 5.49 13.03 8.76
CA ILE A 92 6.66 12.36 8.15
C ILE A 92 7.14 13.15 6.93
N TRP A 93 6.23 13.50 6.02
CA TRP A 93 6.58 14.34 4.86
C TRP A 93 7.27 15.64 5.29
N PHE A 94 6.75 16.30 6.34
CA PHE A 94 7.35 17.52 6.88
C PHE A 94 8.76 17.28 7.46
N LEU A 95 8.97 16.16 8.17
CA LEU A 95 10.23 15.79 8.79
C LEU A 95 11.30 15.38 7.77
N HIS A 96 10.88 14.80 6.64
CA HIS A 96 11.78 14.27 5.60
C HIS A 96 11.76 15.13 4.33
N ARG A 97 11.48 16.42 4.47
CA ARG A 97 11.47 17.37 3.36
C ARG A 97 12.75 17.30 2.53
N GLY A 98 12.60 17.17 1.21
CA GLY A 98 13.71 17.04 0.26
C GLY A 98 14.02 15.61 -0.16
N ASN A 99 13.43 14.60 0.49
CA ASN A 99 13.46 13.22 0.00
C ASN A 99 12.35 12.99 -1.02
N LYS A 100 12.67 13.19 -2.31
CA LYS A 100 11.70 13.06 -3.41
C LYS A 100 11.03 11.69 -3.48
N LYS A 101 11.75 10.61 -3.18
CA LYS A 101 11.19 9.25 -3.19
C LYS A 101 10.09 9.08 -2.14
N GLU A 102 10.32 9.59 -0.95
CA GLU A 102 9.33 9.52 0.12
C GLU A 102 8.15 10.47 -0.11
N GLU A 103 8.41 11.63 -0.69
CA GLU A 103 7.37 12.60 -1.06
C GLU A 103 6.36 12.02 -2.05
N GLN A 104 6.82 11.23 -3.03
CA GLN A 104 5.97 10.55 -4.02
C GLN A 104 4.99 9.56 -3.39
N VAL A 105 5.33 8.96 -2.25
CA VAL A 105 4.44 8.06 -1.51
C VAL A 105 3.63 8.81 -0.45
N SER A 106 4.26 9.72 0.30
CA SER A 106 3.64 10.39 1.44
C SER A 106 2.53 11.35 1.05
N VAL A 107 2.69 12.11 -0.05
CA VAL A 107 1.70 13.10 -0.47
C VAL A 107 0.40 12.42 -0.92
N PRO A 108 0.41 11.45 -1.86
CA PRO A 108 -0.81 10.73 -2.23
C PRO A 108 -1.44 9.97 -1.07
N ALA A 109 -0.62 9.34 -0.21
CA ALA A 109 -1.09 8.61 0.96
C ALA A 109 -1.79 9.52 1.99
N THR A 110 -1.27 10.74 2.21
CA THR A 110 -1.90 11.75 3.06
C THR A 110 -3.27 12.16 2.51
N ILE A 111 -3.34 12.46 1.21
CA ILE A 111 -4.59 12.86 0.54
C ILE A 111 -5.60 11.71 0.63
N SER A 112 -5.19 10.49 0.30
CA SER A 112 -6.02 9.29 0.37
C SER A 112 -6.62 9.10 1.77
N ALA A 113 -5.80 9.17 2.82
CA ALA A 113 -6.26 9.00 4.20
C ALA A 113 -7.22 10.13 4.64
N TYR A 114 -6.96 11.38 4.25
CA TYR A 114 -7.88 12.49 4.50
C TYR A 114 -9.20 12.37 3.73
N MET A 115 -9.23 11.61 2.64
CA MET A 115 -10.46 11.24 1.92
C MET A 115 -11.11 9.95 2.44
N GLY A 116 -10.52 9.30 3.46
CA GLY A 116 -11.08 8.15 4.16
C GLY A 116 -10.50 6.79 3.80
N VAL A 117 -9.51 6.73 2.91
CA VAL A 117 -8.81 5.49 2.51
C VAL A 117 -7.43 5.47 3.14
N THR A 118 -7.25 4.69 4.19
CA THR A 118 -6.06 4.75 5.07
C THR A 118 -4.97 3.74 4.75
N GLU A 119 -5.25 2.73 3.94
CA GLU A 119 -4.32 1.65 3.61
C GLU A 119 -2.98 2.17 3.06
N PRO A 120 -2.94 3.10 2.09
CA PRO A 120 -1.67 3.64 1.60
C PRO A 120 -0.86 4.36 2.69
N ALA A 121 -1.54 5.09 3.59
CA ALA A 121 -0.90 5.78 4.71
C ALA A 121 -0.36 4.79 5.75
N MET A 122 -1.14 3.78 6.08
CA MET A 122 -0.80 2.79 7.11
C MET A 122 0.34 1.89 6.66
N PHE A 123 0.18 1.21 5.51
CA PHE A 123 1.14 0.22 5.03
C PHE A 123 2.35 0.86 4.33
N GLY A 124 2.14 1.98 3.62
CA GLY A 124 3.23 2.66 2.91
C GLY A 124 4.19 3.42 3.82
N ILE A 125 3.69 4.04 4.88
CA ILE A 125 4.49 4.96 5.73
C ILE A 125 4.38 4.61 7.22
N ASN A 126 3.18 4.60 7.81
CA ASN A 126 3.03 4.60 9.26
C ASN A 126 3.57 3.33 9.92
N LEU A 127 3.32 2.14 9.34
CA LEU A 127 3.84 0.87 9.83
C LEU A 127 5.32 0.68 9.52
N LYS A 128 5.81 1.25 8.41
CA LYS A 128 7.23 1.23 8.06
C LYS A 128 8.09 1.89 9.14
N TYR A 129 7.66 3.04 9.65
CA TYR A 129 8.39 3.79 10.70
C TYR A 129 7.94 3.46 12.12
N VAL A 130 6.79 2.84 12.32
CA VAL A 130 6.15 2.46 13.59
C VAL A 130 5.74 3.65 14.44
N TYR A 131 6.64 4.61 14.73
CA TYR A 131 6.33 5.75 15.60
C TYR A 131 5.17 6.64 15.09
N PRO A 132 4.99 6.90 13.77
CA PRO A 132 3.83 7.66 13.30
C PRO A 132 2.53 6.88 13.46
N PHE A 133 2.58 5.54 13.33
CA PHE A 133 1.42 4.70 13.62
C PHE A 133 0.95 4.84 15.07
N VAL A 134 1.88 4.76 16.02
CA VAL A 134 1.58 4.95 17.45
C VAL A 134 1.10 6.38 17.73
N ALA A 135 1.69 7.39 17.08
CA ALA A 135 1.26 8.77 17.21
C ALA A 135 -0.18 8.98 16.70
N ALA A 136 -0.53 8.34 15.58
CA ALA A 136 -1.90 8.35 15.05
C ALA A 136 -2.89 7.69 16.01
N MET A 137 -2.52 6.57 16.64
CA MET A 137 -3.34 5.94 17.69
C MET A 137 -3.60 6.88 18.85
N VAL A 138 -2.57 7.59 19.32
CA VAL A 138 -2.72 8.57 20.43
C VAL A 138 -3.62 9.73 20.02
N GLY A 139 -3.39 10.34 18.86
CA GLY A 139 -4.24 11.44 18.37
C GLY A 139 -5.69 11.04 18.18
N SER A 140 -5.92 9.86 17.61
CA SER A 140 -7.26 9.29 17.45
C SER A 140 -7.93 8.96 18.79
N ALA A 141 -7.19 8.50 19.80
CA ALA A 141 -7.71 8.27 21.14
C ALA A 141 -8.26 9.56 21.77
N PHE A 142 -7.49 10.64 21.72
CA PHE A 142 -7.94 11.94 22.26
C PHE A 142 -9.09 12.54 21.46
N GLY A 143 -9.06 12.44 20.14
CA GLY A 143 -10.19 12.86 19.29
C GLY A 143 -11.46 12.07 19.59
N GLY A 144 -11.33 10.74 19.69
CA GLY A 144 -12.42 9.83 20.07
C GLY A 144 -12.97 10.12 21.47
N MET A 145 -12.09 10.39 22.44
CA MET A 145 -12.48 10.82 23.78
C MET A 145 -13.34 12.09 23.74
N LEU A 146 -12.89 13.09 23.00
CA LEU A 146 -13.56 14.39 22.95
C LEU A 146 -14.93 14.30 22.28
N ILE A 147 -15.02 13.62 21.14
CA ILE A 147 -16.28 13.54 20.38
C ILE A 147 -17.33 12.70 21.10
N THR A 148 -16.93 11.68 21.85
CA THR A 148 -17.84 10.87 22.67
C THR A 148 -18.24 11.58 23.96
N ALA A 149 -17.30 12.25 24.64
CA ALA A 149 -17.59 13.03 25.84
C ALA A 149 -18.67 14.11 25.61
N THR A 150 -18.69 14.66 24.40
CA THR A 150 -19.70 15.66 23.97
C THR A 150 -20.96 15.05 23.38
N ASN A 151 -21.04 13.69 23.33
CA ASN A 151 -22.15 12.94 22.77
C ASN A 151 -22.51 13.34 21.32
N THR A 152 -21.48 13.70 20.55
CA THR A 152 -21.60 14.13 19.16
C THR A 152 -21.76 12.88 18.27
N ARG A 153 -22.93 12.73 17.64
CA ARG A 153 -23.32 11.54 16.87
C ARG A 153 -23.43 11.85 15.39
N ALA A 154 -23.04 10.89 14.56
CA ALA A 154 -23.30 10.94 13.12
C ALA A 154 -24.71 10.42 12.80
N LEU A 155 -25.33 10.98 11.76
CA LEU A 155 -26.64 10.55 11.24
C LEU A 155 -26.57 9.18 10.51
N GLY A 156 -25.37 8.78 10.14
CA GLY A 156 -25.13 7.53 9.44
C GLY A 156 -23.66 7.36 9.08
N ILE A 157 -23.38 6.25 8.43
CA ILE A 157 -22.07 5.97 7.84
C ILE A 157 -21.92 6.85 6.60
N GLY A 158 -20.85 7.61 6.50
CA GLY A 158 -20.57 8.48 5.38
C GLY A 158 -19.17 8.29 4.80
N VAL A 159 -18.63 9.32 4.17
CA VAL A 159 -17.24 9.33 3.74
C VAL A 159 -16.34 9.46 4.97
N GLY A 160 -15.28 8.67 5.04
CA GLY A 160 -14.27 8.80 6.08
C GLY A 160 -13.40 10.05 5.91
N GLY A 161 -12.50 10.28 6.85
CA GLY A 161 -11.56 11.40 6.77
C GLY A 161 -12.21 12.78 6.90
N LEU A 162 -11.60 13.80 6.28
CA LEU A 162 -12.06 15.19 6.41
C LEU A 162 -13.51 15.40 5.93
N PRO A 163 -13.97 14.87 4.79
CA PRO A 163 -15.34 15.04 4.34
C PRO A 163 -16.39 14.40 5.26
N GLY A 164 -15.97 13.57 6.21
CA GLY A 164 -16.84 12.88 7.15
C GLY A 164 -17.73 13.80 7.99
N PHE A 165 -17.37 15.09 8.12
CA PHE A 165 -18.23 16.08 8.80
C PHE A 165 -19.64 16.19 8.17
N LEU A 166 -19.80 15.86 6.89
CA LEU A 166 -21.08 15.86 6.19
C LEU A 166 -22.09 14.85 6.76
N SER A 167 -21.62 13.86 7.51
CA SER A 167 -22.47 12.86 8.17
C SER A 167 -23.12 13.37 9.47
N PHE A 168 -22.88 14.60 9.85
CA PHE A 168 -23.40 15.17 11.11
C PHE A 168 -24.48 16.21 10.85
N LYS A 169 -25.26 16.51 11.90
CA LYS A 169 -26.13 17.68 11.91
C LYS A 169 -25.30 18.96 12.00
N ILE A 170 -25.76 20.01 11.33
CA ILE A 170 -25.05 21.32 11.29
C ILE A 170 -24.77 21.87 12.68
N GLU A 171 -25.67 21.66 13.64
CA GLU A 171 -25.50 22.05 15.04
C GLU A 171 -24.29 21.44 15.73
N ASN A 172 -23.83 20.27 15.24
CA ASN A 172 -22.68 19.54 15.78
C ASN A 172 -21.35 19.92 15.09
N TYR A 173 -21.36 20.66 14.00
CA TYR A 173 -20.17 21.01 13.23
C TYR A 173 -19.06 21.67 14.08
N PRO A 174 -19.36 22.63 15.01
CA PRO A 174 -18.30 23.21 15.82
C PRO A 174 -17.51 22.16 16.59
N MET A 175 -18.20 21.20 17.22
CA MET A 175 -17.54 20.14 18.00
C MET A 175 -16.82 19.13 17.11
N VAL A 176 -17.36 18.80 15.94
CA VAL A 176 -16.70 17.94 14.94
C VAL A 176 -15.38 18.57 14.49
N PHE A 177 -15.38 19.86 14.12
CA PHE A 177 -14.16 20.54 13.69
C PHE A 177 -13.15 20.71 14.84
N ILE A 178 -13.59 20.95 16.06
CA ILE A 178 -12.71 20.99 17.23
C ILE A 178 -12.06 19.61 17.43
N SER A 179 -12.84 18.53 17.36
CA SER A 179 -12.31 17.16 17.50
C SER A 179 -11.33 16.80 16.38
N MET A 180 -11.59 17.21 15.14
CA MET A 180 -10.67 17.08 14.03
C MET A 180 -9.36 17.85 14.28
N ALA A 181 -9.46 19.11 14.70
CA ALA A 181 -8.30 19.97 14.98
C ALA A 181 -7.44 19.40 16.12
N VAL A 182 -8.07 18.92 17.19
CA VAL A 182 -7.38 18.25 18.31
C VAL A 182 -6.68 16.98 17.85
N THR A 183 -7.36 16.16 17.07
CA THR A 183 -6.77 14.93 16.49
C THR A 183 -5.55 15.26 15.64
N ILE A 184 -5.66 16.24 14.73
CA ILE A 184 -4.56 16.68 13.87
C ILE A 184 -3.40 17.20 14.71
N ALA A 185 -3.67 18.13 15.65
CA ALA A 185 -2.63 18.75 16.47
C ALA A 185 -1.87 17.70 17.30
N ILE A 186 -2.59 16.82 18.01
CA ILE A 186 -1.98 15.79 18.87
C ILE A 186 -1.19 14.80 18.01
N THR A 187 -1.76 14.29 16.91
CA THR A 187 -1.06 13.35 16.04
C THR A 187 0.22 13.96 15.49
N PHE A 188 0.16 15.18 14.96
CA PHE A 188 1.32 15.86 14.38
C PHE A 188 2.43 16.07 15.41
N VAL A 189 2.09 16.59 16.59
CA VAL A 189 3.05 16.82 17.69
C VAL A 189 3.62 15.50 18.20
N CYS A 190 2.77 14.49 18.44
CA CYS A 190 3.22 13.17 18.88
C CYS A 190 4.15 12.51 17.85
N THR A 191 3.89 12.63 16.55
CA THR A 191 4.78 12.11 15.52
C THR A 191 6.19 12.72 15.63
N ILE A 192 6.28 14.05 15.80
CA ILE A 192 7.57 14.74 15.97
C ILE A 192 8.27 14.31 17.26
N ILE A 193 7.54 14.15 18.37
CA ILE A 193 8.11 13.77 19.67
C ILE A 193 8.57 12.30 19.63
N PHE A 194 7.73 11.40 19.12
CA PHE A 194 7.99 9.96 19.13
C PHE A 194 9.16 9.55 18.22
N ARG A 195 9.46 10.37 17.21
CA ARG A 195 10.71 10.23 16.44
C ARG A 195 11.94 10.21 17.32
N LYS A 196 11.94 10.96 18.44
CA LYS A 196 13.06 11.03 19.38
C LYS A 196 13.12 9.85 20.36
N VAL A 197 12.07 9.01 20.39
CA VAL A 197 11.98 7.86 21.30
C VAL A 197 12.65 6.65 20.65
N THR A 198 13.86 6.31 21.09
CA THR A 198 14.70 5.25 20.49
C THR A 198 14.00 3.90 20.34
N PHE A 199 13.09 3.55 21.26
CA PHE A 199 12.32 2.28 21.18
C PHE A 199 11.33 2.27 20.00
N LEU A 200 10.71 3.41 19.69
CA LEU A 200 9.73 3.53 18.62
C LEU A 200 10.37 3.82 17.26
N ASN A 201 11.60 4.37 17.28
CA ASN A 201 12.31 4.79 16.08
C ASN A 201 13.50 3.87 15.77
N LYS A 202 13.27 2.56 15.70
CA LYS A 202 14.35 1.59 15.42
C LYS A 202 14.78 1.55 13.95
N LEU A 203 13.89 1.86 13.03
CA LEU A 203 14.11 1.71 11.59
C LEU A 203 14.62 2.99 10.91
N GLU A 204 14.32 4.18 11.44
CA GLU A 204 14.75 5.43 10.81
C GLU A 204 16.29 5.61 10.75
N PRO A 205 17.10 5.25 11.77
CA PRO A 205 18.55 5.28 11.68
C PRO A 205 19.12 4.33 10.61
N GLN A 206 18.52 3.17 10.43
CA GLN A 206 18.91 2.22 9.39
C GLN A 206 18.57 2.75 8.00
N LEU A 207 17.37 3.27 7.79
CA LEU A 207 16.96 3.91 6.53
C LEU A 207 17.78 5.16 6.20
N ALA A 208 18.18 5.95 7.21
CA ALA A 208 19.05 7.09 7.03
C ALA A 208 20.51 6.66 6.70
N ALA A 209 20.99 5.58 7.31
CA ALA A 209 22.30 5.00 7.02
C ALA A 209 22.35 4.41 5.60
N ASP A 210 21.31 3.71 5.18
CA ASP A 210 21.18 3.16 3.82
C ASP A 210 21.11 4.28 2.77
N THR A 211 20.40 5.37 3.08
CA THR A 211 20.35 6.56 2.21
C THR A 211 21.68 7.29 2.17
N ALA A 212 22.40 7.39 3.30
CA ALA A 212 23.73 7.99 3.38
C ALA A 212 24.79 7.11 2.71
N ALA A 213 24.70 5.78 2.85
CA ALA A 213 25.57 4.85 2.16
C ALA A 213 25.36 4.89 0.64
N ALA A 214 24.11 4.98 0.17
CA ALA A 214 23.78 5.17 -1.24
C ALA A 214 24.28 6.53 -1.79
N ALA A 215 24.30 7.59 -0.95
CA ALA A 215 24.85 8.89 -1.29
C ALA A 215 26.39 8.94 -1.25
N ALA A 216 27.03 8.13 -0.39
CA ALA A 216 28.49 8.05 -0.26
C ALA A 216 29.17 7.24 -1.37
N VAL A 217 28.40 6.43 -2.10
CA VAL A 217 28.91 5.67 -3.28
C VAL A 217 28.83 6.49 -4.57
N ALA A 218 28.26 7.71 -4.53
CA ALA A 218 28.35 8.63 -5.67
C ALA A 218 29.80 9.10 -5.83
N PRO A 219 30.45 8.91 -7.00
CA PRO A 219 31.84 9.28 -7.19
C PRO A 219 31.99 10.80 -7.07
N THR A 220 32.92 11.20 -6.17
CA THR A 220 33.42 12.56 -6.06
C THR A 220 34.12 12.92 -7.37
N THR A 221 33.49 13.64 -8.23
CA THR A 221 34.14 14.32 -9.36
C THR A 221 34.14 15.82 -9.11
N ALA A 222 35.32 16.36 -9.22
CA ALA A 222 35.69 17.73 -8.94
C ALA A 222 34.94 18.80 -9.79
N ALA A 223 34.91 19.98 -9.23
CA ALA A 223 34.34 21.26 -9.58
C ALA A 223 34.50 21.76 -11.05
N PRO A 224 33.95 22.94 -11.39
CA PRO A 224 32.99 23.13 -12.45
C PRO A 224 33.64 23.70 -13.73
N THR A 225 33.15 23.33 -14.88
CA THR A 225 33.33 24.09 -16.09
C THR A 225 31.97 24.34 -16.73
N THR A 226 31.67 25.61 -16.89
CA THR A 226 30.57 26.18 -17.65
C THR A 226 30.42 25.54 -19.02
N ALA A 227 29.29 24.93 -19.32
CA ALA A 227 28.82 24.66 -20.65
C ALA A 227 27.29 24.68 -20.73
N ALA A 228 26.76 25.17 -21.79
CA ALA A 228 25.40 25.48 -22.16
C ALA A 228 24.41 24.26 -22.07
N PRO A 229 23.10 24.46 -22.16
CA PRO A 229 22.10 23.41 -21.96
C PRO A 229 22.22 22.36 -23.06
N GLU A 230 22.72 21.21 -22.68
CA GLU A 230 22.76 20.00 -23.50
C GLU A 230 21.40 19.33 -23.51
N ALA A 231 20.93 19.02 -24.69
CA ALA A 231 19.66 18.34 -24.92
C ALA A 231 19.54 17.06 -24.05
N ALA A 232 18.40 16.85 -23.46
CA ALA A 232 18.07 15.63 -22.70
C ALA A 232 18.45 14.41 -23.55
N GLN A 233 19.46 13.65 -23.09
CA GLN A 233 19.81 12.38 -23.70
C GLN A 233 18.70 11.38 -23.34
N VAL A 234 17.91 10.99 -24.32
CA VAL A 234 16.98 9.87 -24.24
C VAL A 234 17.84 8.62 -24.05
N SER A 235 17.78 8.00 -22.87
CA SER A 235 18.44 6.71 -22.65
C SER A 235 17.48 5.59 -23.07
N GLU A 236 17.95 4.71 -23.96
CA GLU A 236 17.19 3.55 -24.41
C GLU A 236 17.68 2.31 -23.67
N GLU A 237 16.75 1.63 -22.97
CA GLU A 237 17.01 0.38 -22.25
C GLU A 237 16.51 -0.80 -23.10
N THR A 238 17.40 -1.70 -23.48
CA THR A 238 17.02 -2.92 -24.23
C THR A 238 16.41 -3.95 -23.29
N LEU A 239 15.28 -4.50 -23.69
CA LEU A 239 14.55 -5.54 -22.94
C LEU A 239 14.80 -6.91 -23.56
N TYR A 240 15.09 -7.89 -22.71
CA TYR A 240 15.42 -9.26 -23.11
C TYR A 240 14.40 -10.26 -22.59
N ALA A 241 14.17 -11.36 -23.30
CA ALA A 241 13.31 -12.43 -22.86
C ALA A 241 13.90 -13.10 -21.60
N PRO A 242 13.13 -13.12 -20.46
CA PRO A 242 13.61 -13.70 -19.21
C PRO A 242 13.63 -15.24 -19.23
N ALA A 243 12.95 -15.89 -20.17
CA ALA A 243 12.88 -17.35 -20.29
C ALA A 243 12.74 -17.79 -21.75
N ASP A 244 13.04 -19.05 -22.01
CA ASP A 244 12.68 -19.68 -23.29
C ASP A 244 11.15 -19.81 -23.36
N GLY A 245 10.52 -19.39 -24.45
CA GLY A 245 9.09 -19.49 -24.57
C GLY A 245 8.48 -18.56 -25.61
N LYS A 246 7.19 -18.30 -25.49
CA LYS A 246 6.45 -17.41 -26.39
C LYS A 246 6.27 -16.04 -25.76
N VAL A 247 6.83 -15.02 -26.39
CA VAL A 247 6.61 -13.61 -26.01
C VAL A 247 5.22 -13.16 -26.45
N VAL A 248 4.48 -12.57 -25.52
CA VAL A 248 3.16 -11.98 -25.75
C VAL A 248 3.11 -10.56 -25.16
N ALA A 249 2.27 -9.70 -25.73
CA ALA A 249 2.05 -8.37 -25.17
C ALA A 249 1.42 -8.48 -23.78
N ILE A 250 1.73 -7.53 -22.90
CA ILE A 250 1.17 -7.50 -21.54
C ILE A 250 -0.38 -7.48 -21.56
N THR A 251 -0.97 -6.88 -22.60
CA THR A 251 -2.43 -6.80 -22.79
C THR A 251 -3.09 -8.13 -23.14
N GLU A 252 -2.31 -9.15 -23.51
CA GLU A 252 -2.80 -10.50 -23.84
C GLU A 252 -2.77 -11.44 -22.63
N VAL A 253 -2.21 -11.00 -21.51
CA VAL A 253 -2.17 -11.74 -20.26
C VAL A 253 -3.58 -11.82 -19.66
N SER A 254 -3.94 -12.97 -19.10
CA SER A 254 -5.30 -13.21 -18.57
C SER A 254 -5.60 -12.44 -17.28
N ASP A 255 -4.58 -11.99 -16.54
CA ASP A 255 -4.73 -11.22 -15.30
C ASP A 255 -5.10 -9.76 -15.60
N PRO A 256 -6.25 -9.24 -15.07
CA PRO A 256 -6.69 -7.87 -15.31
C PRO A 256 -5.74 -6.79 -14.78
N VAL A 257 -4.98 -7.05 -13.71
CA VAL A 257 -4.05 -6.10 -13.10
C VAL A 257 -2.90 -5.81 -14.06
N PHE A 258 -2.39 -6.84 -14.73
CA PHE A 258 -1.31 -6.71 -15.68
C PHE A 258 -1.81 -6.32 -17.07
N SER A 259 -2.88 -6.93 -17.59
CA SER A 259 -3.39 -6.64 -18.94
C SER A 259 -3.96 -5.23 -19.09
N GLN A 260 -4.45 -4.62 -18.00
CA GLN A 260 -4.89 -3.23 -17.96
C GLN A 260 -3.75 -2.25 -17.62
N LYS A 261 -2.51 -2.74 -17.50
CA LYS A 261 -1.31 -1.95 -17.19
C LYS A 261 -1.37 -1.21 -15.83
N MET A 262 -2.15 -1.74 -14.87
CA MET A 262 -2.29 -1.10 -13.55
C MET A 262 -1.00 -1.13 -12.74
N MET A 263 -0.11 -2.10 -13.00
CA MET A 263 1.20 -2.25 -12.36
C MET A 263 2.35 -1.68 -13.21
N GLY A 264 2.07 -1.11 -14.37
CA GLY A 264 3.05 -0.62 -15.32
C GLY A 264 2.90 -1.24 -16.70
N ASP A 265 3.80 -0.90 -17.62
CA ASP A 265 3.82 -1.45 -18.99
C ASP A 265 4.94 -2.49 -19.15
N GLY A 266 4.76 -3.44 -20.06
CA GLY A 266 5.72 -4.52 -20.25
C GLY A 266 5.29 -5.58 -21.24
N PHE A 267 5.79 -6.80 -21.01
CA PHE A 267 5.46 -7.99 -21.80
C PHE A 267 5.48 -9.23 -20.90
N ALA A 268 4.98 -10.34 -21.42
CA ALA A 268 5.06 -11.62 -20.75
C ALA A 268 5.73 -12.68 -21.67
N VAL A 269 6.33 -13.68 -21.05
CA VAL A 269 6.81 -14.88 -21.72
C VAL A 269 6.06 -16.08 -21.16
N GLN A 270 5.45 -16.89 -22.03
CA GLN A 270 4.89 -18.19 -21.70
C GLN A 270 6.03 -19.19 -21.74
N PRO A 271 6.60 -19.60 -20.59
CA PRO A 271 7.86 -20.30 -20.54
C PRO A 271 7.71 -21.77 -20.94
N THR A 272 8.74 -22.33 -21.60
CA THR A 272 8.86 -23.75 -21.91
C THR A 272 9.79 -24.50 -20.96
N ASN A 273 10.59 -23.74 -20.17
CA ASN A 273 11.39 -24.25 -19.06
C ASN A 273 11.40 -23.27 -17.89
N GLY A 274 11.81 -23.73 -16.72
CA GLY A 274 11.71 -22.96 -15.49
C GLY A 274 12.92 -22.07 -15.18
N THR A 275 13.92 -21.95 -16.05
CA THR A 275 15.08 -21.10 -15.80
C THR A 275 14.78 -19.65 -16.16
N ILE A 276 14.95 -18.73 -15.19
CA ILE A 276 14.64 -17.32 -15.35
C ILE A 276 15.93 -16.50 -15.32
N TYR A 277 16.08 -15.63 -16.34
CA TYR A 277 17.20 -14.69 -16.49
C TYR A 277 16.75 -13.26 -16.26
N ALA A 278 17.70 -12.37 -15.97
CA ALA A 278 17.39 -10.95 -15.86
C ALA A 278 16.97 -10.38 -17.24
N PRO A 279 15.82 -9.70 -17.35
CA PRO A 279 15.38 -9.10 -18.62
C PRO A 279 16.11 -7.80 -18.97
N VAL A 280 16.88 -7.25 -18.04
CA VAL A 280 17.64 -5.99 -18.17
C VAL A 280 18.95 -6.10 -17.39
N ALA A 281 19.91 -5.23 -17.71
CA ALA A 281 21.07 -5.01 -16.86
C ALA A 281 20.70 -4.05 -15.73
N GLY A 282 21.16 -4.32 -14.50
CA GLY A 282 20.85 -3.47 -13.37
C GLY A 282 21.28 -4.07 -12.03
N THR A 283 20.70 -3.55 -10.96
CA THR A 283 20.93 -4.05 -9.60
C THR A 283 19.62 -4.61 -9.05
N ILE A 284 19.68 -5.78 -8.40
CA ILE A 284 18.52 -6.36 -7.71
C ILE A 284 18.08 -5.40 -6.59
N SER A 285 16.92 -4.79 -6.75
CA SER A 285 16.39 -3.79 -5.83
C SER A 285 15.50 -4.39 -4.74
N SER A 286 14.86 -5.53 -5.03
CA SER A 286 14.00 -6.24 -4.08
C SER A 286 13.79 -7.69 -4.47
N ILE A 287 13.61 -8.55 -3.46
CA ILE A 287 13.18 -9.94 -3.62
C ILE A 287 11.98 -10.13 -2.71
N PHE A 288 10.84 -10.52 -3.28
CA PHE A 288 9.63 -10.72 -2.49
C PHE A 288 9.77 -11.94 -1.58
N GLU A 289 9.24 -11.87 -0.37
CA GLU A 289 9.33 -12.95 0.64
C GLU A 289 8.83 -14.29 0.11
N THR A 290 7.78 -14.27 -0.71
CA THR A 290 7.22 -15.44 -1.40
C THR A 290 7.95 -15.80 -2.69
N LYS A 291 9.11 -15.19 -2.96
CA LYS A 291 10.04 -15.50 -4.06
C LYS A 291 9.45 -15.51 -5.48
N HIS A 292 8.18 -15.09 -5.62
CA HIS A 292 7.47 -15.08 -6.89
C HIS A 292 7.79 -13.86 -7.76
N ALA A 293 8.44 -12.83 -7.17
CA ALA A 293 8.77 -11.60 -7.88
C ALA A 293 10.13 -11.03 -7.42
N ILE A 294 10.85 -10.46 -8.40
CA ILE A 294 12.18 -9.86 -8.23
C ILE A 294 12.17 -8.49 -8.91
N GLY A 295 12.57 -7.45 -8.18
CA GLY A 295 12.75 -6.10 -8.70
C GLY A 295 14.19 -5.85 -9.15
N ILE A 296 14.37 -5.18 -10.28
CA ILE A 296 15.67 -4.78 -10.84
C ILE A 296 15.62 -3.28 -11.14
N LEU A 297 16.60 -2.54 -10.63
CA LEU A 297 16.78 -1.13 -10.94
C LEU A 297 17.85 -0.98 -12.03
N THR A 298 17.48 -0.44 -13.18
CA THR A 298 18.45 -0.21 -14.26
C THR A 298 19.30 1.05 -14.01
N PRO A 299 20.47 1.18 -14.65
CA PRO A 299 21.28 2.40 -14.55
C PRO A 299 20.54 3.66 -15.02
N GLY A 300 19.62 3.54 -15.98
CA GLY A 300 18.75 4.63 -16.44
C GLY A 300 17.63 4.97 -15.45
N GLY A 301 17.47 4.18 -14.38
CA GLY A 301 16.50 4.39 -13.32
C GLY A 301 15.11 3.81 -13.61
N ALA A 302 14.97 2.92 -14.60
CA ALA A 302 13.76 2.11 -14.75
C ALA A 302 13.69 1.04 -13.67
N GLU A 303 12.51 0.88 -13.06
CA GLU A 303 12.23 -0.17 -12.08
C GLU A 303 11.51 -1.31 -12.81
N VAL A 304 12.21 -2.41 -12.99
CA VAL A 304 11.73 -3.59 -13.73
C VAL A 304 11.37 -4.68 -12.75
N LEU A 305 10.11 -5.10 -12.77
CA LEU A 305 9.61 -6.24 -11.98
C LEU A 305 9.58 -7.49 -12.87
N VAL A 306 10.25 -8.54 -12.43
CA VAL A 306 10.12 -9.90 -12.98
C VAL A 306 9.15 -10.65 -12.10
N HIS A 307 7.96 -10.95 -12.58
CA HIS A 307 6.91 -11.65 -11.83
C HIS A 307 6.70 -13.06 -12.42
N MET A 308 6.87 -14.08 -11.61
CA MET A 308 6.90 -15.49 -12.03
C MET A 308 5.57 -16.18 -11.73
N GLY A 309 4.78 -16.41 -12.76
CA GLY A 309 3.43 -16.96 -12.70
C GLY A 309 2.37 -15.96 -12.27
N LEU A 310 1.10 -16.28 -12.49
CA LEU A 310 -0.03 -15.47 -12.05
C LEU A 310 -0.63 -16.07 -10.76
N ASP A 311 -0.97 -15.22 -9.79
CA ASP A 311 -1.50 -15.59 -8.46
C ASP A 311 -0.57 -16.52 -7.64
N THR A 312 0.69 -16.61 -8.00
CA THR A 312 1.67 -17.52 -7.40
C THR A 312 2.16 -17.07 -6.01
N VAL A 313 1.81 -15.86 -5.58
CA VAL A 313 2.02 -15.40 -4.20
C VAL A 313 1.40 -16.35 -3.17
N GLU A 314 0.27 -16.98 -3.52
CA GLU A 314 -0.44 -17.93 -2.66
C GLU A 314 0.37 -19.22 -2.38
N LEU A 315 1.35 -19.53 -3.23
CA LEU A 315 2.20 -20.74 -3.11
C LEU A 315 3.33 -20.55 -2.09
N LYS A 316 3.43 -19.38 -1.46
CA LYS A 316 4.35 -19.08 -0.35
C LYS A 316 5.82 -19.44 -0.64
N GLY A 317 6.23 -19.31 -1.90
CA GLY A 317 7.60 -19.51 -2.35
C GLY A 317 8.00 -20.96 -2.66
N ALA A 318 7.13 -21.94 -2.45
CA ALA A 318 7.48 -23.34 -2.63
C ALA A 318 8.02 -23.72 -4.03
N PRO A 319 7.45 -23.22 -5.16
CA PRO A 319 7.94 -23.56 -6.50
C PRO A 319 9.09 -22.67 -7.01
N PHE A 320 9.68 -21.81 -6.15
CA PHE A 320 10.68 -20.83 -6.57
C PHE A 320 12.00 -20.99 -5.83
N GLU A 321 13.10 -21.06 -6.59
CA GLU A 321 14.46 -20.94 -6.09
C GLU A 321 15.07 -19.65 -6.64
N VAL A 322 15.36 -18.67 -5.77
CA VAL A 322 16.02 -17.41 -6.14
C VAL A 322 17.53 -17.62 -6.02
N LEU A 323 18.28 -17.22 -7.07
CA LEU A 323 19.71 -17.44 -7.21
C LEU A 323 20.55 -16.18 -7.00
N VAL A 324 19.91 -15.07 -6.66
CA VAL A 324 20.55 -13.75 -6.45
C VAL A 324 20.11 -13.18 -5.12
N SER A 325 20.82 -12.14 -4.65
CA SER A 325 20.52 -11.38 -3.43
C SER A 325 20.25 -9.92 -3.76
N GLU A 326 19.54 -9.22 -2.89
CA GLU A 326 19.38 -7.77 -3.00
C GLU A 326 20.76 -7.08 -2.99
N GLY A 327 20.93 -6.14 -3.92
CA GLY A 327 22.20 -5.45 -4.14
C GLY A 327 23.12 -6.09 -5.19
N ASP A 328 22.82 -7.32 -5.67
CA ASP A 328 23.62 -7.95 -6.71
C ASP A 328 23.44 -7.22 -8.05
N THR A 329 24.55 -7.03 -8.78
CA THR A 329 24.52 -6.53 -10.15
C THR A 329 24.26 -7.68 -11.12
N VAL A 330 23.27 -7.52 -11.98
CA VAL A 330 22.85 -8.51 -12.96
C VAL A 330 22.93 -7.99 -14.38
N THR A 331 23.09 -8.91 -15.32
CA THR A 331 23.02 -8.68 -16.77
C THR A 331 22.05 -9.68 -17.38
N PRO A 332 21.63 -9.53 -18.63
CA PRO A 332 20.74 -10.49 -19.29
C PRO A 332 21.27 -11.93 -19.32
N GLU A 333 22.58 -12.12 -19.10
CA GLU A 333 23.22 -13.44 -18.96
C GLU A 333 23.05 -14.07 -17.56
N THR A 334 22.62 -13.26 -16.56
CA THR A 334 22.54 -13.71 -15.17
C THR A 334 21.24 -14.49 -14.95
N LYS A 335 21.36 -15.73 -14.45
CA LYS A 335 20.23 -16.49 -13.93
C LYS A 335 19.80 -15.88 -12.59
N ILE A 336 18.56 -15.49 -12.49
CA ILE A 336 18.05 -14.85 -11.26
C ILE A 336 17.16 -15.77 -10.44
N ALA A 337 16.48 -16.73 -11.10
CA ALA A 337 15.62 -17.70 -10.39
C ALA A 337 15.41 -18.97 -11.20
N VAL A 338 14.86 -19.99 -10.53
CA VAL A 338 14.27 -21.19 -11.13
C VAL A 338 12.84 -21.32 -10.64
N MET A 339 11.90 -21.53 -11.55
CA MET A 339 10.49 -21.78 -11.30
C MET A 339 10.14 -23.23 -11.67
N ASP A 340 9.57 -23.98 -10.74
CA ASP A 340 9.04 -25.31 -11.01
C ASP A 340 7.69 -25.19 -11.73
N LEU A 341 7.72 -25.31 -13.06
CA LEU A 341 6.53 -25.16 -13.91
C LEU A 341 5.47 -26.21 -13.60
N ASP A 342 5.89 -27.44 -13.29
CA ASP A 342 4.98 -28.54 -13.00
C ASP A 342 4.25 -28.30 -11.68
N ALA A 343 4.97 -27.84 -10.63
CA ALA A 343 4.40 -27.50 -9.36
C ALA A 343 3.41 -26.31 -9.46
N VAL A 344 3.75 -25.27 -10.24
CA VAL A 344 2.85 -24.14 -10.49
C VAL A 344 1.59 -24.60 -11.23
N THR A 345 1.74 -25.36 -12.29
CA THR A 345 0.62 -25.88 -13.09
C THR A 345 -0.27 -26.83 -12.27
N ALA A 346 0.33 -27.71 -11.48
CA ALA A 346 -0.40 -28.62 -10.60
C ALA A 346 -1.23 -27.89 -9.53
N SER A 347 -0.83 -26.68 -9.16
CA SER A 347 -1.60 -25.80 -8.25
C SER A 347 -2.76 -25.05 -8.93
N GLY A 348 -2.97 -25.23 -10.23
CA GLY A 348 -3.97 -24.55 -11.03
C GLY A 348 -3.62 -23.09 -11.38
N LYS A 349 -2.36 -22.68 -11.19
CA LYS A 349 -1.86 -21.34 -11.51
C LYS A 349 -1.21 -21.32 -12.89
N GLN A 350 -1.10 -20.12 -13.47
CA GLN A 350 -0.45 -19.92 -14.76
C GLN A 350 1.04 -19.65 -14.57
N THR A 351 1.83 -20.06 -15.55
CA THR A 351 3.29 -20.01 -15.49
C THR A 351 3.91 -18.80 -16.20
N ASP A 352 3.09 -17.88 -16.73
CA ASP A 352 3.57 -16.71 -17.46
C ASP A 352 4.60 -15.92 -16.64
N VAL A 353 5.74 -15.60 -17.24
CA VAL A 353 6.78 -14.76 -16.62
C VAL A 353 6.63 -13.35 -17.19
N LEU A 354 6.25 -12.43 -16.31
CA LEU A 354 6.01 -11.06 -16.69
C LEU A 354 7.23 -10.19 -16.42
N THR A 355 7.54 -9.31 -17.37
CA THR A 355 8.53 -8.23 -17.23
C THR A 355 7.79 -6.93 -17.32
N VAL A 356 7.70 -6.19 -16.21
CA VAL A 356 6.90 -4.96 -16.08
C VAL A 356 7.77 -3.81 -15.61
N ILE A 357 7.72 -2.67 -16.28
CA ILE A 357 8.35 -1.45 -15.79
C ILE A 357 7.31 -0.74 -14.93
N THR A 358 7.57 -0.69 -13.62
CA THR A 358 6.59 -0.23 -12.62
C THR A 358 6.55 1.28 -12.44
N ASN A 359 7.64 1.98 -12.78
CA ASN A 359 7.69 3.44 -12.74
C ASN A 359 7.44 4.03 -14.11
N ALA A 360 6.19 3.92 -14.58
CA ALA A 360 5.77 4.32 -15.94
C ALA A 360 6.04 5.80 -16.28
N GLU A 361 6.14 6.67 -15.27
CA GLU A 361 6.47 8.10 -15.45
C GLU A 361 7.88 8.33 -15.98
N LYS A 362 8.78 7.36 -15.84
CA LYS A 362 10.13 7.40 -16.41
C LYS A 362 10.21 6.83 -17.82
N VAL A 363 9.17 6.17 -18.27
CA VAL A 363 9.14 5.55 -19.60
C VAL A 363 8.35 6.42 -20.56
N ARG A 364 9.02 6.95 -21.56
CA ARG A 364 8.38 7.69 -22.65
C ARG A 364 7.63 6.76 -23.59
N GLN A 365 8.26 5.67 -23.96
CA GLN A 365 7.70 4.67 -24.88
C GLN A 365 8.31 3.28 -24.60
N LEU A 366 7.47 2.26 -24.60
CA LEU A 366 7.88 0.87 -24.61
C LEU A 366 7.51 0.28 -25.97
N SER A 367 8.50 -0.32 -26.66
CA SER A 367 8.34 -0.88 -27.99
C SER A 367 8.76 -2.36 -27.97
N LEU A 368 7.81 -3.27 -28.24
CA LEU A 368 8.12 -4.67 -28.47
C LEU A 368 8.43 -4.86 -29.96
N THR A 369 9.61 -5.35 -30.26
CA THR A 369 10.08 -5.62 -31.63
C THR A 369 9.91 -7.08 -32.02
N THR A 370 9.80 -7.98 -31.02
CA THR A 370 9.72 -9.42 -31.25
C THR A 370 8.56 -10.00 -30.41
N THR A 371 7.65 -10.70 -31.08
CA THR A 371 6.59 -11.52 -30.48
C THR A 371 6.69 -12.93 -31.04
N GLY A 372 6.17 -13.93 -30.30
CA GLY A 372 6.27 -15.34 -30.68
C GLY A 372 7.37 -16.08 -29.96
N THR A 373 7.77 -17.26 -30.45
CA THR A 373 8.74 -18.15 -29.78
C THR A 373 10.15 -17.59 -29.86
N VAL A 374 10.78 -17.44 -28.70
CA VAL A 374 12.16 -16.96 -28.55
C VAL A 374 12.92 -17.84 -27.55
N THR A 375 14.25 -17.79 -27.63
CA THR A 375 15.09 -18.27 -26.53
C THR A 375 15.32 -17.19 -25.51
N ALA A 376 15.55 -17.55 -24.26
CA ALA A 376 15.96 -16.62 -23.21
C ALA A 376 17.13 -15.74 -23.67
N LYS A 377 17.21 -14.52 -23.13
CA LYS A 377 18.26 -13.53 -23.46
C LYS A 377 18.19 -12.93 -24.88
N THR A 378 17.16 -13.29 -25.66
CA THR A 378 16.90 -12.62 -26.94
C THR A 378 16.35 -11.23 -26.67
N ALA A 379 16.87 -10.21 -27.34
CA ALA A 379 16.30 -8.86 -27.30
C ALA A 379 14.89 -8.87 -27.90
N VAL A 380 13.90 -8.44 -27.13
CA VAL A 380 12.47 -8.49 -27.52
C VAL A 380 11.85 -7.11 -27.64
N GLY A 381 12.54 -6.07 -27.21
CA GLY A 381 12.05 -4.70 -27.27
C GLY A 381 13.00 -3.73 -26.63
N SER A 382 12.53 -2.50 -26.50
CA SER A 382 13.24 -1.42 -25.81
C SER A 382 12.28 -0.51 -25.08
N ALA A 383 12.78 0.16 -24.05
CA ALA A 383 12.09 1.24 -23.34
C ALA A 383 12.90 2.53 -23.49
N GLU A 384 12.28 3.56 -24.06
CA GLU A 384 12.82 4.91 -24.07
C GLU A 384 12.52 5.57 -22.72
N LEU A 385 13.55 6.06 -22.03
CA LEU A 385 13.42 6.72 -20.72
C LEU A 385 13.42 8.25 -20.91
N ASN A 386 12.62 8.92 -20.04
CA ASN A 386 12.53 10.39 -19.97
C ASN A 386 13.75 11.02 -19.30
#